data_a506cd756577de6845ce6c784e4dafcc
#
_entry.id   a506cd756577de6845ce6c784e4dafcc
#
_cell.length_a   1.000
_cell.length_b   1.000
_cell.length_c   1.000
_cell.angle_alpha   90.00
_cell.angle_beta   90.00
_cell.angle_gamma   90.00
#
_symmetry.space_group_name_H-M   'P 1'
#
loop_
_entity.id
_entity.type
_entity.pdbx_description
1 polymer ?
#
loop_
_entity_poly.entity_id
_entity_poly.type
_entity_poly.pdbx_seq_one_letter_code
_entity_poly.pdbx_strand_id
1 'polypeptide(L)'
;ERVQQLNGGDPFPQDLAPLLTVLLISEPPAPPSPDHLPLFGLEDGLFLQQEDHPGLMTKREVRIQLLADLDLPQTGVLWDLGAGTGSVGLEALRLRPDLKLLAVEQRAGGAELIKANAQRLGVNAAAVLETEISALITHGLPAGLEQPDRVVLGGGGRHRAALLKQVLTVLKPGGVVLIPLATLEAL
;
A
#
# COMPACT_ATOMS: atom_id res chain seq x y z
N GLU A 1 38.91 4.02 15.93
CA GLU A 1 37.79 4.84 15.40
C GLU A 1 37.05 5.45 16.57
N ARG A 2 36.87 6.77 16.55
CA ARG A 2 36.11 7.50 17.55
C ARG A 2 34.83 8.02 16.91
N VAL A 3 33.68 7.59 17.40
CA VAL A 3 32.38 8.15 17.01
C VAL A 3 31.93 9.11 18.08
N GLN A 4 31.56 10.32 17.71
CA GLN A 4 31.01 11.33 18.61
C GLN A 4 29.67 11.77 18.06
N GLN A 5 28.63 11.69 18.89
CA GLN A 5 27.30 12.22 18.60
C GLN A 5 27.19 13.63 19.16
N LEU A 6 26.74 14.56 18.33
CA LEU A 6 26.42 15.94 18.71
C LEU A 6 24.94 16.17 18.49
N ASN A 7 24.30 16.91 19.41
CA ASN A 7 22.94 17.36 19.24
C ASN A 7 22.89 18.76 18.65
N GLY A 8 21.75 19.17 18.12
CA GLY A 8 21.57 20.52 17.59
C GLY A 8 21.83 21.55 18.69
N GLY A 9 22.81 22.43 18.45
CA GLY A 9 23.26 23.45 19.41
C GLY A 9 24.55 23.12 20.17
N ASP A 10 25.04 21.87 20.10
CA ASP A 10 26.33 21.52 20.66
C ASP A 10 27.50 22.23 19.91
N PRO A 11 28.56 22.69 20.61
CA PRO A 11 29.71 23.29 19.94
C PRO A 11 30.43 22.24 19.07
N PHE A 12 30.79 22.62 17.86
CA PHE A 12 31.54 21.77 16.96
C PHE A 12 32.95 21.50 17.50
N PRO A 13 33.41 20.22 17.53
CA PRO A 13 34.77 19.91 18.01
C PRO A 13 35.85 20.65 17.23
N GLN A 14 36.83 21.18 17.92
CA GLN A 14 37.93 21.93 17.26
C GLN A 14 39.11 21.05 16.88
N ASP A 15 39.22 19.84 17.42
CA ASP A 15 40.30 18.87 17.22
C ASP A 15 39.88 17.72 16.29
N LEU A 16 39.41 18.05 15.10
CA LEU A 16 38.96 17.05 14.14
C LEU A 16 40.14 16.39 13.43
N ALA A 17 40.05 15.07 13.26
CA ALA A 17 41.02 14.32 12.46
C ALA A 17 40.94 14.73 10.98
N PRO A 18 42.06 14.69 10.23
CA PRO A 18 42.09 15.12 8.83
C PRO A 18 41.21 14.30 7.89
N LEU A 19 40.81 13.08 8.30
CA LEU A 19 39.82 12.23 7.61
C LEU A 19 38.60 12.11 8.51
N LEU A 20 37.55 12.88 8.22
CA LEU A 20 36.33 12.95 8.98
C LEU A 20 35.15 12.69 8.06
N THR A 21 34.23 11.79 8.47
CA THR A 21 32.90 11.66 7.88
C THR A 21 31.89 12.28 8.83
N VAL A 22 31.13 13.23 8.35
CA VAL A 22 30.02 13.83 9.11
C VAL A 22 28.71 13.29 8.56
N LEU A 23 27.90 12.68 9.42
CA LEU A 23 26.55 12.27 9.12
C LEU A 23 25.59 13.25 9.79
N LEU A 24 24.85 14.01 8.99
CA LEU A 24 23.78 14.87 9.49
C LEU A 24 22.46 14.09 9.48
N ILE A 25 21.92 13.87 10.68
CA ILE A 25 20.62 13.24 10.85
C ILE A 25 19.65 14.34 11.29
N SER A 26 18.73 14.70 10.40
CA SER A 26 17.62 15.58 10.76
C SER A 26 16.38 14.75 11.06
N GLU A 27 15.55 15.23 11.96
CA GLU A 27 14.20 14.66 12.07
C GLU A 27 13.47 14.85 10.74
N PRO A 28 12.81 13.80 10.22
CA PRO A 28 12.01 13.96 9.02
C PRO A 28 10.91 15.01 9.28
N PRO A 29 10.61 15.88 8.32
CA PRO A 29 9.52 16.81 8.47
C PRO A 29 8.22 16.06 8.77
N ALA A 30 7.35 16.67 9.58
CA ALA A 30 6.03 16.11 9.83
C ALA A 30 5.33 15.80 8.49
N PRO A 31 4.64 14.65 8.38
CA PRO A 31 3.94 14.32 7.16
C PRO A 31 2.93 15.44 6.82
N PRO A 32 2.78 15.80 5.54
CA PRO A 32 1.82 16.82 5.14
C PRO A 32 0.41 16.40 5.52
N SER A 33 -0.44 17.39 5.85
CA SER A 33 -1.87 17.14 6.08
C SER A 33 -2.49 16.47 4.85
N PRO A 34 -3.41 15.50 5.03
CA PRO A 34 -4.13 14.85 3.92
C PRO A 34 -4.74 15.82 2.91
N ASP A 35 -5.21 16.97 3.38
CA ASP A 35 -5.84 18.02 2.55
C ASP A 35 -4.86 18.72 1.60
N HIS A 36 -3.56 18.66 1.91
CA HIS A 36 -2.51 19.27 1.09
C HIS A 36 -1.83 18.27 0.14
N LEU A 37 -2.23 16.99 0.20
CA LEU A 37 -1.70 15.97 -0.69
C LEU A 37 -2.33 16.10 -2.09
N PRO A 38 -1.58 15.78 -3.16
CA PRO A 38 -2.17 15.58 -4.48
C PRO A 38 -3.34 14.61 -4.43
N LEU A 39 -4.30 14.76 -5.34
CA LEU A 39 -5.46 13.87 -5.38
C LEU A 39 -5.04 12.40 -5.61
N PHE A 40 -4.09 12.18 -6.50
CA PHE A 40 -3.49 10.86 -6.77
C PHE A 40 -2.06 11.02 -7.31
N GLY A 41 -1.37 9.90 -7.55
CA GLY A 41 0.02 9.89 -7.95
C GLY A 41 0.94 10.28 -6.80
N LEU A 42 0.58 9.86 -5.59
CA LEU A 42 1.31 10.16 -4.36
C LEU A 42 2.73 9.61 -4.41
N GLU A 43 3.68 10.35 -3.85
CA GLU A 43 5.07 9.90 -3.74
C GLU A 43 5.17 8.67 -2.83
N ASP A 44 6.07 7.74 -3.19
CA ASP A 44 6.26 6.49 -2.43
C ASP A 44 6.65 6.73 -0.97
N GLY A 45 7.39 7.79 -0.69
CA GLY A 45 7.80 8.18 0.66
C GLY A 45 6.67 8.63 1.58
N LEU A 46 5.46 8.86 1.05
CA LEU A 46 4.28 9.17 1.86
C LEU A 46 3.68 7.95 2.52
N PHE A 47 3.98 6.75 2.03
CA PHE A 47 3.49 5.51 2.61
C PHE A 47 4.48 4.96 3.62
N LEU A 48 3.97 4.59 4.79
CA LEU A 48 4.72 3.76 5.74
C LEU A 48 4.98 2.40 5.11
N GLN A 49 6.15 1.84 5.39
CA GLN A 49 6.58 0.54 4.88
C GLN A 49 7.01 -0.34 6.05
N GLN A 50 6.99 -1.66 5.86
CA GLN A 50 7.55 -2.58 6.85
C GLN A 50 9.07 -2.43 6.88
N GLU A 51 9.65 -2.33 8.08
CA GLU A 51 11.10 -2.17 8.28
C GLU A 51 11.89 -3.35 7.71
N ASP A 52 11.36 -4.56 7.89
CA ASP A 52 12.00 -5.81 7.44
C ASP A 52 11.93 -6.02 5.92
N HIS A 53 11.07 -5.29 5.23
CA HIS A 53 10.83 -5.45 3.80
C HIS A 53 10.67 -4.07 3.11
N PRO A 54 11.68 -3.22 3.14
CA PRO A 54 11.61 -1.93 2.48
C PRO A 54 11.45 -2.11 0.95
N GLY A 55 10.57 -1.32 0.37
CA GLY A 55 10.33 -1.35 -1.08
C GLY A 55 9.26 -2.34 -1.56
N LEU A 56 8.67 -3.13 -0.66
CA LEU A 56 7.52 -4.00 -0.99
C LEU A 56 6.22 -3.19 -1.08
N MET A 57 6.16 -2.31 -2.05
CA MET A 57 4.96 -1.57 -2.42
C MET A 57 4.90 -1.39 -3.92
N THR A 58 3.72 -1.20 -4.45
CA THR A 58 3.52 -0.82 -5.85
C THR A 58 4.07 0.59 -6.05
N LYS A 59 5.07 0.71 -6.93
CA LYS A 59 5.74 1.97 -7.22
C LYS A 59 4.78 2.97 -7.85
N ARG A 60 5.06 4.27 -7.64
CA ARG A 60 4.20 5.38 -8.06
C ARG A 60 3.76 5.26 -9.52
N GLU A 61 4.67 5.00 -10.45
CA GLU A 61 4.40 4.91 -11.87
C GLU A 61 3.45 3.75 -12.20
N VAL A 62 3.67 2.59 -11.59
CA VAL A 62 2.82 1.40 -11.74
C VAL A 62 1.46 1.64 -11.11
N ARG A 63 1.41 2.29 -9.95
CA ARG A 63 0.18 2.62 -9.23
C ARG A 63 -0.70 3.56 -10.02
N ILE A 64 -0.12 4.60 -10.64
CA ILE A 64 -0.85 5.52 -11.52
C ILE A 64 -1.48 4.75 -12.69
N GLN A 65 -0.73 3.86 -13.32
CA GLN A 65 -1.23 3.05 -14.43
C GLN A 65 -2.36 2.11 -13.98
N LEU A 66 -2.19 1.42 -12.83
CA LEU A 66 -3.23 0.56 -12.27
C LEU A 66 -4.52 1.34 -11.97
N LEU A 67 -4.40 2.53 -11.38
CA LEU A 67 -5.57 3.36 -11.06
C LEU A 67 -6.29 3.86 -12.32
N ALA A 68 -5.55 4.13 -13.41
CA ALA A 68 -6.13 4.47 -14.70
C ALA A 68 -6.86 3.28 -15.33
N ASP A 69 -6.24 2.09 -15.32
CA ASP A 69 -6.77 0.88 -15.97
C ASP A 69 -7.93 0.25 -15.17
N LEU A 70 -8.03 0.54 -13.86
CA LEU A 70 -9.13 0.07 -13.02
C LEU A 70 -10.48 0.65 -13.43
N ASP A 71 -10.53 1.78 -14.14
CA ASP A 71 -11.76 2.46 -14.50
C ASP A 71 -12.73 2.55 -13.29
N LEU A 72 -12.27 3.20 -12.22
CA LEU A 72 -12.92 3.21 -10.91
C LEU A 72 -14.33 3.81 -10.99
N PRO A 73 -15.39 3.06 -10.64
CA PRO A 73 -16.75 3.59 -10.59
C PRO A 73 -16.88 4.61 -9.45
N GLN A 74 -17.93 5.41 -9.47
CA GLN A 74 -18.20 6.36 -8.39
C GLN A 74 -18.48 5.68 -7.06
N THR A 75 -19.21 4.57 -7.10
CA THR A 75 -19.56 3.72 -5.95
C THR A 75 -19.34 2.27 -6.31
N GLY A 76 -19.17 1.42 -5.32
CA GLY A 76 -18.99 -0.02 -5.53
C GLY A 76 -17.98 -0.61 -4.57
N VAL A 77 -17.53 -1.81 -4.87
CA VAL A 77 -16.58 -2.58 -4.04
C VAL A 77 -15.28 -2.76 -4.81
N LEU A 78 -14.18 -2.32 -4.19
CA LEU A 78 -12.82 -2.57 -4.64
C LEU A 78 -12.16 -3.58 -3.71
N TRP A 79 -11.58 -4.63 -4.28
CA TRP A 79 -10.69 -5.53 -3.56
C TRP A 79 -9.23 -5.24 -3.92
N ASP A 80 -8.40 -5.09 -2.90
CA ASP A 80 -6.94 -5.01 -3.00
C ASP A 80 -6.35 -6.25 -2.31
N LEU A 81 -6.04 -7.27 -3.10
CA LEU A 81 -5.64 -8.60 -2.66
C LEU A 81 -4.11 -8.76 -2.74
N GLY A 82 -3.46 -8.85 -1.58
CA GLY A 82 -2.02 -8.71 -1.44
C GLY A 82 -1.64 -7.24 -1.41
N ALA A 83 -2.36 -6.47 -0.61
CA ALA A 83 -2.33 -5.02 -0.61
C ALA A 83 -0.97 -4.41 -0.20
N GLY A 84 -0.11 -5.17 0.48
CA GLY A 84 1.17 -4.69 0.97
C GLY A 84 1.01 -3.50 1.91
N THR A 85 1.42 -2.32 1.46
CA THR A 85 1.22 -1.05 2.18
C THR A 85 -0.19 -0.47 2.03
N GLY A 86 -1.04 -1.09 1.22
CA GLY A 86 -2.36 -0.57 0.86
C GLY A 86 -2.33 0.56 -0.19
N SER A 87 -1.19 0.82 -0.78
CA SER A 87 -0.99 2.04 -1.59
C SER A 87 -1.96 2.18 -2.77
N VAL A 88 -2.33 1.09 -3.45
CA VAL A 88 -3.26 1.12 -4.59
C VAL A 88 -4.68 1.37 -4.10
N GLY A 89 -5.16 0.54 -3.17
CA GLY A 89 -6.52 0.65 -2.65
C GLY A 89 -6.81 1.97 -1.94
N LEU A 90 -5.85 2.45 -1.13
CA LEU A 90 -6.00 3.71 -0.40
C LEU A 90 -5.97 4.93 -1.32
N GLU A 91 -5.15 4.93 -2.36
CA GLU A 91 -5.14 6.00 -3.34
C GLU A 91 -6.40 5.96 -4.24
N ALA A 92 -6.96 4.77 -4.50
CA ALA A 92 -8.27 4.63 -5.14
C ALA A 92 -9.38 5.29 -4.33
N LEU A 93 -9.36 5.18 -2.98
CA LEU A 93 -10.33 5.86 -2.10
C LEU A 93 -10.19 7.38 -2.13
N ARG A 94 -9.01 7.93 -2.37
CA ARG A 94 -8.84 9.38 -2.57
C ARG A 94 -9.51 9.85 -3.85
N LEU A 95 -9.42 9.05 -4.92
CA LEU A 95 -10.07 9.33 -6.21
C LEU A 95 -11.59 9.13 -6.15
N ARG A 96 -12.05 8.17 -5.38
CA ARG A 96 -13.44 7.74 -5.26
C ARG A 96 -13.80 7.44 -3.80
N PRO A 97 -14.10 8.47 -2.99
CA PRO A 97 -14.36 8.32 -1.55
C PRO A 97 -15.55 7.40 -1.21
N ASP A 98 -16.48 7.24 -2.14
CA ASP A 98 -17.69 6.42 -1.95
C ASP A 98 -17.48 4.92 -2.30
N LEU A 99 -16.26 4.53 -2.70
CA LEU A 99 -15.91 3.13 -2.85
C LEU A 99 -15.75 2.44 -1.49
N LYS A 100 -16.14 1.18 -1.43
CA LYS A 100 -15.89 0.29 -0.29
C LYS A 100 -14.64 -0.54 -0.58
N LEU A 101 -13.54 -0.25 0.10
CA LEU A 101 -12.30 -0.99 -0.03
C LEU A 101 -12.26 -2.17 0.92
N LEU A 102 -12.02 -3.37 0.39
CA LEU A 102 -11.52 -4.53 1.11
C LEU A 102 -10.03 -4.68 0.79
N ALA A 103 -9.16 -4.41 1.76
CA ALA A 103 -7.73 -4.64 1.65
C ALA A 103 -7.34 -5.91 2.39
N VAL A 104 -6.59 -6.79 1.73
CA VAL A 104 -6.15 -8.07 2.30
C VAL A 104 -4.66 -8.20 2.17
N GLU A 105 -3.99 -8.43 3.28
CA GLU A 105 -2.55 -8.70 3.34
C GLU A 105 -2.31 -9.88 4.28
N GLN A 106 -1.45 -10.82 3.86
CA GLN A 106 -1.19 -12.03 4.67
C GLN A 106 -0.03 -11.89 5.64
N ARG A 107 0.85 -10.89 5.43
CA ARG A 107 2.03 -10.68 6.27
C ARG A 107 1.61 -10.12 7.62
N ALA A 108 2.28 -10.61 8.67
CA ALA A 108 2.09 -10.11 10.02
C ALA A 108 2.35 -8.59 10.11
N GLY A 109 1.47 -7.87 10.78
CA GLY A 109 1.51 -6.40 10.87
C GLY A 109 1.02 -5.67 9.62
N GLY A 110 0.64 -6.39 8.56
CA GLY A 110 0.16 -5.80 7.31
C GLY A 110 -1.13 -5.02 7.48
N ALA A 111 -2.07 -5.55 8.25
CA ALA A 111 -3.33 -4.85 8.50
C ALA A 111 -3.13 -3.54 9.26
N GLU A 112 -2.26 -3.54 10.27
CA GLU A 112 -1.96 -2.33 11.04
C GLU A 112 -1.22 -1.29 10.20
N LEU A 113 -0.31 -1.73 9.34
CA LEU A 113 0.38 -0.86 8.39
C LEU A 113 -0.60 -0.17 7.42
N ILE A 114 -1.54 -0.94 6.84
CA ILE A 114 -2.56 -0.40 5.94
C ILE A 114 -3.46 0.61 6.67
N LYS A 115 -3.89 0.31 7.89
CA LYS A 115 -4.69 1.23 8.72
C LYS A 115 -3.94 2.52 9.03
N ALA A 116 -2.65 2.43 9.38
CA ALA A 116 -1.81 3.59 9.63
C ALA A 116 -1.64 4.46 8.37
N ASN A 117 -1.46 3.83 7.20
CA ASN A 117 -1.42 4.54 5.92
C ASN A 117 -2.79 5.17 5.58
N ALA A 118 -3.90 4.48 5.84
CA ALA A 118 -5.24 5.03 5.64
C ALA A 118 -5.47 6.30 6.47
N GLN A 119 -5.09 6.27 7.75
CA GLN A 119 -5.13 7.45 8.64
C GLN A 119 -4.27 8.59 8.09
N ARG A 120 -3.04 8.28 7.66
CA ARG A 120 -2.09 9.25 7.11
C ARG A 120 -2.62 9.93 5.84
N LEU A 121 -3.39 9.21 5.03
CA LEU A 121 -3.98 9.70 3.79
C LEU A 121 -5.40 10.28 3.97
N GLY A 122 -5.96 10.24 5.16
CA GLY A 122 -7.30 10.74 5.45
C GLY A 122 -8.42 9.95 4.78
N VAL A 123 -8.24 8.63 4.59
CA VAL A 123 -9.23 7.75 3.96
C VAL A 123 -9.59 6.57 4.88
N ASN A 124 -10.75 5.94 4.63
CA ASN A 124 -11.23 4.82 5.44
C ASN A 124 -11.56 3.62 4.56
N ALA A 125 -10.83 2.51 4.73
CA ALA A 125 -11.17 1.23 4.14
C ALA A 125 -12.39 0.62 4.86
N ALA A 126 -13.29 -0.01 4.10
CA ALA A 126 -14.45 -0.69 4.66
C ALA A 126 -14.04 -1.94 5.47
N ALA A 127 -12.99 -2.64 5.03
CA ALA A 127 -12.36 -3.70 5.78
C ALA A 127 -10.88 -3.81 5.44
N VAL A 128 -10.05 -4.08 6.46
CA VAL A 128 -8.63 -4.42 6.33
C VAL A 128 -8.39 -5.72 7.08
N LEU A 129 -7.96 -6.76 6.37
CA LEU A 129 -7.84 -8.10 6.91
C LEU A 129 -6.41 -8.62 6.77
N GLU A 130 -5.89 -9.18 7.85
CA GLU A 130 -4.63 -9.90 7.87
C GLU A 130 -4.91 -11.39 7.75
N THR A 131 -4.94 -11.88 6.52
CA THR A 131 -5.27 -13.27 6.23
C THR A 131 -4.79 -13.68 4.83
N GLU A 132 -4.75 -14.97 4.60
CA GLU A 132 -4.52 -15.52 3.27
C GLU A 132 -5.77 -15.33 2.40
N ILE A 133 -5.59 -14.90 1.15
CA ILE A 133 -6.68 -14.61 0.21
C ILE A 133 -7.57 -15.84 -0.02
N SER A 134 -6.95 -17.02 -0.19
CA SER A 134 -7.68 -18.29 -0.38
C SER A 134 -8.59 -18.63 0.79
N ALA A 135 -8.11 -18.39 2.01
CA ALA A 135 -8.90 -18.62 3.23
C ALA A 135 -10.09 -17.67 3.31
N LEU A 136 -9.92 -16.41 2.96
CA LEU A 136 -10.98 -15.41 2.98
C LEU A 136 -12.13 -15.79 2.03
N ILE A 137 -11.82 -16.15 0.79
CA ILE A 137 -12.85 -16.51 -0.21
C ILE A 137 -13.58 -17.79 0.19
N THR A 138 -12.91 -18.70 0.89
CA THR A 138 -13.49 -19.97 1.32
C THR A 138 -14.31 -19.86 2.61
N HIS A 139 -13.88 -19.06 3.58
CA HIS A 139 -14.48 -19.00 4.93
C HIS A 139 -15.50 -17.87 5.11
N GLY A 140 -15.60 -16.97 4.15
CA GLY A 140 -16.60 -15.91 4.15
C GLY A 140 -15.99 -14.51 4.09
N LEU A 141 -16.62 -13.71 3.27
CA LEU A 141 -16.30 -12.31 3.03
C LEU A 141 -17.09 -11.42 3.99
N PRO A 142 -16.57 -10.25 4.37
CA PRO A 142 -17.34 -9.30 5.17
C PRO A 142 -18.62 -8.88 4.47
N ALA A 143 -19.69 -8.70 5.24
CA ALA A 143 -21.01 -8.33 4.72
C ALA A 143 -20.96 -7.04 3.88
N GLY A 144 -21.53 -7.10 2.69
CA GLY A 144 -21.56 -5.99 1.73
C GLY A 144 -20.29 -5.80 0.93
N LEU A 145 -19.32 -6.73 1.03
CA LEU A 145 -18.07 -6.73 0.26
C LEU A 145 -17.88 -8.01 -0.57
N GLU A 146 -18.93 -8.85 -0.67
CA GLU A 146 -18.86 -10.20 -1.24
C GLU A 146 -18.67 -10.20 -2.77
N GLN A 147 -19.15 -9.16 -3.43
CA GLN A 147 -19.11 -9.05 -4.88
C GLN A 147 -18.37 -7.78 -5.30
N PRO A 148 -17.10 -7.88 -5.74
CA PRO A 148 -16.33 -6.73 -6.16
C PRO A 148 -16.73 -6.24 -7.56
N ASP A 149 -16.65 -4.92 -7.74
CA ASP A 149 -16.71 -4.26 -9.05
C ASP A 149 -15.31 -4.16 -9.66
N ARG A 150 -14.29 -4.05 -8.79
CA ARG A 150 -12.88 -3.90 -9.18
C ARG A 150 -12.00 -4.73 -8.26
N VAL A 151 -10.98 -5.36 -8.83
CA VAL A 151 -10.03 -6.19 -8.10
C VAL A 151 -8.60 -5.88 -8.55
N VAL A 152 -7.73 -5.62 -7.60
CA VAL A 152 -6.28 -5.66 -7.79
C VAL A 152 -5.79 -6.96 -7.14
N LEU A 153 -5.17 -7.84 -7.92
CA LEU A 153 -4.59 -9.08 -7.45
C LEU A 153 -3.05 -8.98 -7.47
N GLY A 154 -2.51 -8.32 -6.44
CA GLY A 154 -1.06 -8.13 -6.26
C GLY A 154 -0.34 -9.30 -5.61
N GLY A 155 -1.09 -10.17 -4.93
CA GLY A 155 -0.58 -11.34 -4.21
C GLY A 155 -0.70 -12.66 -4.95
N GLY A 156 -0.59 -13.75 -4.18
CA GLY A 156 -0.89 -15.12 -4.62
C GLY A 156 0.30 -15.90 -5.18
N GLY A 157 1.39 -15.28 -5.60
CA GLY A 157 2.58 -15.97 -6.10
C GLY A 157 2.24 -17.12 -7.07
N ARG A 158 2.75 -18.34 -6.78
CA ARG A 158 2.48 -19.57 -7.56
C ARG A 158 0.99 -20.00 -7.57
N HIS A 159 0.19 -19.51 -6.64
CA HIS A 159 -1.24 -19.85 -6.54
C HIS A 159 -2.15 -18.82 -7.22
N ARG A 160 -1.57 -17.78 -7.85
CA ARG A 160 -2.30 -16.67 -8.46
C ARG A 160 -3.37 -17.12 -9.46
N ALA A 161 -3.08 -18.12 -10.30
CA ALA A 161 -4.05 -18.64 -11.27
C ALA A 161 -5.28 -19.28 -10.60
N ALA A 162 -5.10 -19.98 -9.48
CA ALA A 162 -6.20 -20.55 -8.70
C ALA A 162 -7.01 -19.44 -8.01
N LEU A 163 -6.36 -18.45 -7.43
CA LEU A 163 -7.00 -17.28 -6.83
C LEU A 163 -7.78 -16.48 -7.86
N LEU A 164 -7.24 -16.27 -9.06
CA LEU A 164 -7.95 -15.59 -10.14
C LEU A 164 -9.23 -16.31 -10.50
N LYS A 165 -9.20 -17.64 -10.62
CA LYS A 165 -10.43 -18.42 -10.85
C LYS A 165 -11.48 -18.21 -9.77
N GLN A 166 -11.08 -18.19 -8.50
CA GLN A 166 -11.98 -17.93 -7.38
C GLN A 166 -12.54 -16.49 -7.42
N VAL A 167 -11.70 -15.49 -7.67
CA VAL A 167 -12.13 -14.09 -7.83
C VAL A 167 -13.17 -13.95 -8.93
N LEU A 168 -12.95 -14.60 -10.08
CA LEU A 168 -13.87 -14.54 -11.22
C LEU A 168 -15.25 -15.13 -10.92
N THR A 169 -15.39 -16.04 -9.95
CA THR A 169 -16.71 -16.59 -9.56
C THR A 169 -17.57 -15.59 -8.81
N VAL A 170 -16.97 -14.58 -8.18
CA VAL A 170 -17.66 -13.59 -7.35
C VAL A 170 -17.63 -12.18 -7.93
N LEU A 171 -16.84 -11.98 -8.96
CA LEU A 171 -16.74 -10.69 -9.66
C LEU A 171 -18.08 -10.34 -10.30
N LYS A 172 -18.54 -9.12 -10.12
CA LYS A 172 -19.76 -8.65 -10.76
C LYS A 172 -19.65 -8.64 -12.29
N PRO A 173 -20.76 -8.84 -13.02
CA PRO A 173 -20.77 -8.62 -14.46
C PRO A 173 -20.25 -7.22 -14.84
N GLY A 174 -19.31 -7.16 -15.77
CA GLY A 174 -18.62 -5.91 -16.14
C GLY A 174 -17.53 -5.47 -15.16
N GLY A 175 -17.23 -6.29 -14.15
CA GLY A 175 -16.13 -6.05 -13.24
C GLY A 175 -14.76 -6.18 -13.90
N VAL A 176 -13.75 -5.53 -13.33
CA VAL A 176 -12.37 -5.50 -13.83
C VAL A 176 -11.43 -6.12 -12.82
N VAL A 177 -10.53 -6.99 -13.28
CA VAL A 177 -9.42 -7.53 -12.48
C VAL A 177 -8.11 -7.10 -13.09
N LEU A 178 -7.25 -6.46 -12.30
CA LEU A 178 -5.89 -6.13 -12.69
C LEU A 178 -4.89 -6.97 -11.89
N ILE A 179 -3.87 -7.45 -12.58
CA ILE A 179 -2.80 -8.27 -12.01
C ILE A 179 -1.47 -7.59 -12.31
N PRO A 180 -0.90 -6.84 -11.37
CA PRO A 180 0.44 -6.29 -11.53
C PRO A 180 1.47 -7.42 -11.50
N LEU A 181 2.31 -7.50 -12.54
CA LEU A 181 3.39 -8.48 -12.65
C LEU A 181 4.72 -7.76 -12.49
N ALA A 182 5.49 -8.16 -11.48
CA ALA A 182 6.77 -7.52 -11.18
C ALA A 182 7.92 -8.06 -12.05
N THR A 183 7.79 -9.28 -12.59
CA THR A 183 8.80 -9.94 -13.41
C THR A 183 8.16 -10.73 -14.56
N LEU A 184 8.96 -11.04 -15.60
CA LEU A 184 8.49 -11.86 -16.72
C LEU A 184 8.20 -13.31 -16.30
N GLU A 185 8.89 -13.83 -15.28
CA GLU A 185 8.64 -15.18 -14.73
C GLU A 185 7.29 -15.26 -14.00
N ALA A 186 6.67 -14.12 -13.71
CA ALA A 186 5.36 -14.05 -13.09
C ALA A 186 4.20 -14.19 -14.09
N LEU A 187 4.51 -14.17 -15.41
CA LEU A 187 3.55 -14.48 -16.48
C LEU A 187 3.26 -15.98 -16.50
#